data_a407c79e05abc3ea48d3c6927b07b62a
#
_entry.id   a407c79e05abc3ea48d3c6927b07b62a
#
_cell.length_a   1.000
_cell.length_b   1.000
_cell.length_c   1.000
_cell.angle_alpha   90.00
_cell.angle_beta   90.00
_cell.angle_gamma   90.00
#
_symmetry.space_group_name_H-M   'P 1'
#
loop_
_entity.id
_entity.type
_entity.pdbx_description
1 polymer ?
#
loop_
_entity_poly.entity_id
_entity_poly.type
_entity_poly.pdbx_seq_one_letter_code
_entity_poly.pdbx_strand_id
1 'polypeptide(L)'
;MNIYYIGGSPCAGKSSVAEILSRRYGLNYFKVDDFLDRYMQAGARRGCPICRKAAGMNAEQIWMREPILQCRDEFDIYREIFEFVAADLKRIDWKSGIITEGAAYLPELMKQSGIPGSRYISITPTKEFQISHYRKRDFVALTLEGCSDKETAFLNWMDRDILFAREVRRQCHKENYVSVINDGNMDLDKLAGLVAAHFGLK
;
A
#
# COMPACT_ATOMS: atom_id res chain seq x y z
N MET A 1 13.63 -9.06 16.88
CA MET A 1 13.56 -7.85 16.01
C MET A 1 12.10 -7.49 15.81
N ASN A 2 11.70 -6.28 16.20
CA ASN A 2 10.29 -5.87 16.20
C ASN A 2 9.99 -5.02 14.97
N ILE A 3 9.55 -5.66 13.88
CA ILE A 3 8.96 -4.97 12.75
C ILE A 3 7.46 -5.20 12.76
N TYR A 4 6.71 -4.13 12.56
CA TYR A 4 5.25 -4.10 12.45
C TYR A 4 4.87 -3.63 11.06
N TYR A 5 4.14 -4.44 10.32
CA TYR A 5 3.79 -4.20 8.92
C TYR A 5 2.32 -3.82 8.79
N ILE A 6 2.05 -2.68 8.17
CA ILE A 6 0.70 -2.26 7.80
C ILE A 6 0.59 -2.33 6.27
N GLY A 7 -0.08 -3.37 5.76
CA GLY A 7 -0.42 -3.50 4.35
C GLY A 7 -1.80 -2.93 4.04
N GLY A 8 -2.27 -3.17 2.83
CA GLY A 8 -3.61 -2.76 2.40
C GLY A 8 -3.57 -1.85 1.18
N SER A 9 -4.74 -1.34 0.78
CA SER A 9 -4.85 -0.53 -0.42
C SER A 9 -4.59 0.96 -0.16
N PRO A 10 -4.38 1.77 -1.22
CA PRO A 10 -4.24 3.21 -1.11
C PRO A 10 -5.44 3.88 -0.42
N CYS A 11 -5.24 5.07 0.13
CA CYS A 11 -6.26 5.90 0.78
C CYS A 11 -6.97 5.28 2.00
N ALA A 12 -6.36 4.25 2.63
CA ALA A 12 -6.95 3.53 3.77
C ALA A 12 -6.60 4.14 5.14
N GLY A 13 -5.76 5.17 5.21
CA GLY A 13 -5.29 5.78 6.46
C GLY A 13 -4.03 5.12 7.05
N LYS A 14 -3.37 4.20 6.32
CA LYS A 14 -2.16 3.48 6.77
C LYS A 14 -1.05 4.42 7.27
N SER A 15 -0.71 5.43 6.47
CA SER A 15 0.38 6.37 6.80
C SER A 15 0.07 7.15 8.08
N SER A 16 -1.16 7.67 8.22
CA SER A 16 -1.58 8.39 9.43
C SER A 16 -1.51 7.50 10.68
N VAL A 17 -1.97 6.25 10.56
CA VAL A 17 -1.87 5.26 11.65
C VAL A 17 -0.41 4.97 11.99
N ALA A 18 0.45 4.72 11.00
CA ALA A 18 1.86 4.44 11.20
C ALA A 18 2.58 5.61 11.88
N GLU A 19 2.31 6.86 11.48
CA GLU A 19 2.86 8.06 12.09
C GLU A 19 2.43 8.23 13.56
N ILE A 20 1.14 7.98 13.87
CA ILE A 20 0.64 8.02 15.25
C ILE A 20 1.37 6.98 16.10
N LEU A 21 1.48 5.74 15.62
CA LEU A 21 2.14 4.66 16.35
C LEU A 21 3.65 4.90 16.49
N SER A 22 4.31 5.38 15.44
CA SER A 22 5.73 5.75 15.49
C SER A 22 5.99 6.75 16.61
N ARG A 23 5.22 7.84 16.67
CA ARG A 23 5.36 8.89 17.70
C ARG A 23 4.99 8.40 19.11
N ARG A 24 3.91 7.62 19.23
CA ARG A 24 3.39 7.14 20.53
C ARG A 24 4.31 6.12 21.19
N TYR A 25 4.94 5.26 20.41
CA TYR A 25 5.74 4.13 20.90
C TYR A 25 7.24 4.24 20.60
N GLY A 26 7.70 5.38 20.07
CA GLY A 26 9.11 5.62 19.76
C GLY A 26 9.68 4.68 18.69
N LEU A 27 8.85 4.25 17.74
CA LEU A 27 9.25 3.35 16.66
C LEU A 27 9.84 4.13 15.48
N ASN A 28 10.86 3.56 14.82
CA ASN A 28 11.30 4.08 13.53
C ASN A 28 10.21 3.87 12.48
N TYR A 29 9.91 4.90 11.70
CA TYR A 29 8.90 4.83 10.64
C TYR A 29 9.56 4.66 9.27
N PHE A 30 9.12 3.66 8.54
CA PHE A 30 9.52 3.43 7.16
C PHE A 30 8.30 3.35 6.24
N LYS A 31 8.18 4.32 5.34
CA LYS A 31 7.11 4.40 4.36
C LYS A 31 7.60 3.93 3.00
N VAL A 32 7.03 2.83 2.48
CA VAL A 32 7.46 2.21 1.22
C VAL A 32 7.19 3.13 0.04
N ASP A 33 6.06 3.83 0.05
CA ASP A 33 5.61 4.66 -1.06
C ASP A 33 6.60 5.82 -1.36
N ASP A 34 7.35 6.30 -0.37
CA ASP A 34 8.38 7.34 -0.56
C ASP A 34 9.54 6.88 -1.45
N PHE A 35 9.69 5.57 -1.63
CA PHE A 35 10.76 4.95 -2.42
C PHE A 35 10.24 4.18 -3.63
N LEU A 36 8.93 4.22 -3.90
CA LEU A 36 8.29 3.40 -4.93
C LEU A 36 8.92 3.61 -6.31
N ASP A 37 9.11 4.86 -6.73
CA ASP A 37 9.72 5.18 -8.02
C ASP A 37 11.14 4.61 -8.13
N ARG A 38 11.93 4.72 -7.06
CA ARG A 38 13.28 4.15 -7.01
C ARG A 38 13.26 2.63 -7.15
N TYR A 39 12.33 1.96 -6.50
CA TYR A 39 12.18 0.51 -6.61
C TYR A 39 11.71 0.08 -8.00
N MET A 40 10.75 0.78 -8.58
CA MET A 40 10.29 0.51 -9.95
C MET A 40 11.42 0.70 -10.97
N GLN A 41 12.21 1.77 -10.85
CA GLN A 41 13.37 2.00 -11.71
C GLN A 41 14.44 0.92 -11.51
N ALA A 42 14.69 0.49 -10.27
CA ALA A 42 15.62 -0.60 -9.98
C ALA A 42 15.13 -1.92 -10.60
N GLY A 43 13.86 -2.24 -10.47
CA GLY A 43 13.22 -3.38 -11.11
C GLY A 43 13.35 -3.34 -12.64
N ALA A 44 13.04 -2.19 -13.25
CA ALA A 44 13.15 -2.01 -14.70
C ALA A 44 14.59 -2.22 -15.20
N ARG A 45 15.60 -1.66 -14.50
CA ARG A 45 17.03 -1.87 -14.82
C ARG A 45 17.46 -3.32 -14.67
N ARG A 46 16.89 -4.03 -13.69
CA ARG A 46 17.16 -5.47 -13.46
C ARG A 46 16.48 -6.38 -14.47
N GLY A 47 15.57 -5.85 -15.27
CA GLY A 47 14.86 -6.60 -16.29
C GLY A 47 13.50 -7.14 -15.87
N CYS A 48 12.98 -6.71 -14.71
CA CYS A 48 11.62 -7.06 -14.26
C CYS A 48 10.58 -6.60 -15.29
N PRO A 49 9.78 -7.52 -15.85
CA PRO A 49 8.98 -7.24 -17.04
C PRO A 49 7.91 -6.17 -16.82
N ILE A 50 7.23 -6.18 -15.67
CA ILE A 50 6.13 -5.25 -15.42
C ILE A 50 6.66 -3.87 -15.01
N CYS A 51 7.75 -3.81 -14.22
CA CYS A 51 8.43 -2.54 -13.95
C CYS A 51 8.94 -1.88 -15.24
N ARG A 52 9.49 -2.65 -16.19
CA ARG A 52 9.91 -2.14 -17.50
C ARG A 52 8.73 -1.64 -18.33
N LYS A 53 7.63 -2.40 -18.35
CA LYS A 53 6.39 -1.99 -19.02
C LYS A 53 5.88 -0.67 -18.46
N ALA A 54 5.74 -0.58 -17.13
CA ALA A 54 5.21 0.60 -16.45
C ALA A 54 6.09 1.84 -16.67
N ALA A 55 7.42 1.69 -16.66
CA ALA A 55 8.36 2.78 -16.93
C ALA A 55 8.26 3.37 -18.35
N GLY A 56 7.71 2.62 -19.31
CA GLY A 56 7.50 3.07 -20.69
C GLY A 56 6.11 3.64 -20.97
N MET A 57 5.21 3.71 -19.98
CA MET A 57 3.84 4.15 -20.16
C MET A 57 3.64 5.59 -19.71
N ASN A 58 2.91 6.37 -20.50
CA ASN A 58 2.42 7.69 -20.09
C ASN A 58 1.10 7.60 -19.32
N ALA A 59 0.59 8.74 -18.80
CA ALA A 59 -0.63 8.78 -18.00
C ALA A 59 -1.85 8.21 -18.75
N GLU A 60 -2.03 8.55 -20.03
CA GLU A 60 -3.10 8.00 -20.87
C GLU A 60 -3.04 6.47 -20.92
N GLN A 61 -1.86 5.94 -21.19
CA GLN A 61 -1.64 4.49 -21.28
C GLN A 61 -1.78 3.76 -19.95
N ILE A 62 -1.63 4.46 -18.82
CA ILE A 62 -1.82 3.88 -17.48
C ILE A 62 -3.31 3.92 -17.11
N TRP A 63 -3.93 5.10 -17.15
CA TRP A 63 -5.20 5.35 -16.49
C TRP A 63 -6.44 5.14 -17.35
N MET A 64 -6.30 5.13 -18.70
CA MET A 64 -7.42 4.87 -19.62
C MET A 64 -7.62 3.38 -19.91
N ARG A 65 -6.81 2.50 -19.33
CA ARG A 65 -6.98 1.04 -19.47
C ARG A 65 -8.09 0.52 -18.54
N GLU A 66 -8.57 -0.68 -18.86
CA GLU A 66 -9.47 -1.43 -18.00
C GLU A 66 -8.93 -1.56 -16.56
N PRO A 67 -9.71 -1.25 -15.51
CA PRO A 67 -9.27 -1.29 -14.12
C PRO A 67 -8.68 -2.64 -13.68
N ILE A 68 -9.21 -3.75 -14.23
CA ILE A 68 -8.70 -5.09 -13.91
C ILE A 68 -7.28 -5.32 -14.42
N LEU A 69 -6.92 -4.75 -15.56
CA LEU A 69 -5.57 -4.85 -16.11
C LEU A 69 -4.59 -3.98 -15.31
N GLN A 70 -5.04 -2.79 -14.90
CA GLN A 70 -4.27 -1.92 -14.02
C GLN A 70 -4.01 -2.61 -12.67
N CYS A 71 -5.03 -3.23 -12.08
CA CYS A 71 -4.94 -3.94 -10.81
C CYS A 71 -3.96 -5.12 -10.88
N ARG A 72 -3.99 -5.90 -11.97
CA ARG A 72 -3.04 -6.98 -12.20
C ARG A 72 -1.61 -6.46 -12.26
N ASP A 73 -1.36 -5.43 -13.07
CA ASP A 73 -0.04 -4.84 -13.20
C ASP A 73 0.46 -4.31 -11.85
N GLU A 74 -0.40 -3.72 -11.01
CA GLU A 74 -0.02 -3.24 -9.68
C GLU A 74 0.41 -4.36 -8.74
N PHE A 75 -0.32 -5.48 -8.69
CA PHE A 75 0.10 -6.67 -7.95
C PHE A 75 1.45 -7.17 -8.42
N ASP A 76 1.66 -7.25 -9.73
CA ASP A 76 2.89 -7.75 -10.33
C ASP A 76 4.06 -6.79 -10.07
N ILE A 77 3.86 -5.47 -10.14
CA ILE A 77 4.86 -4.48 -9.71
C ILE A 77 5.28 -4.74 -8.27
N TYR A 78 4.33 -4.89 -7.34
CA TYR A 78 4.66 -5.11 -5.93
C TYR A 78 5.40 -6.44 -5.71
N ARG A 79 5.11 -7.49 -6.45
CA ARG A 79 5.88 -8.74 -6.45
C ARG A 79 7.31 -8.52 -6.93
N GLU A 80 7.49 -7.79 -8.02
CA GLU A 80 8.80 -7.51 -8.61
C GLU A 80 9.69 -6.61 -7.73
N ILE A 81 9.10 -5.65 -7.01
CA ILE A 81 9.87 -4.71 -6.18
C ILE A 81 10.08 -5.18 -4.74
N PHE A 82 9.37 -6.19 -4.28
CA PHE A 82 9.34 -6.58 -2.87
C PHE A 82 10.72 -6.89 -2.29
N GLU A 83 11.61 -7.50 -3.06
CA GLU A 83 12.97 -7.79 -2.60
C GLU A 83 13.79 -6.52 -2.32
N PHE A 84 13.58 -5.43 -3.09
CA PHE A 84 14.25 -4.15 -2.84
C PHE A 84 13.74 -3.50 -1.55
N VAL A 85 12.42 -3.57 -1.31
CA VAL A 85 11.80 -3.11 -0.05
C VAL A 85 12.38 -3.89 1.14
N ALA A 86 12.44 -5.21 1.04
CA ALA A 86 12.98 -6.07 2.10
C ALA A 86 14.47 -5.82 2.35
N ALA A 87 15.25 -5.52 1.29
CA ALA A 87 16.67 -5.19 1.42
C ALA A 87 16.89 -3.86 2.13
N ASP A 88 16.08 -2.85 1.83
CA ASP A 88 16.19 -1.54 2.51
C ASP A 88 15.78 -1.62 3.97
N LEU A 89 14.71 -2.34 4.30
CA LEU A 89 14.31 -2.59 5.67
C LEU A 89 15.44 -3.20 6.51
N LYS A 90 16.24 -4.09 5.95
CA LYS A 90 17.38 -4.71 6.65
C LYS A 90 18.52 -3.74 6.97
N ARG A 91 18.56 -2.57 6.33
CA ARG A 91 19.61 -1.55 6.52
C ARG A 91 19.28 -0.51 7.58
N ILE A 92 18.04 -0.49 8.06
CA ILE A 92 17.60 0.47 9.09
C ILE A 92 18.15 0.05 10.45
N ASP A 93 18.50 1.01 11.32
CA ASP A 93 18.85 0.73 12.71
C ASP A 93 17.60 0.24 13.49
N TRP A 94 17.71 -0.96 14.05
CA TRP A 94 16.60 -1.69 14.64
C TRP A 94 16.44 -1.51 16.16
N LYS A 95 17.24 -0.69 16.78
CA LYS A 95 17.27 -0.58 18.25
C LYS A 95 15.91 -0.24 18.88
N SER A 96 15.13 0.63 18.24
CA SER A 96 13.81 1.06 18.71
C SER A 96 12.63 0.27 18.14
N GLY A 97 12.87 -0.70 17.28
CA GLY A 97 11.81 -1.33 16.48
C GLY A 97 11.38 -0.48 15.29
N ILE A 98 10.61 -1.07 14.37
CA ILE A 98 10.16 -0.39 13.16
C ILE A 98 8.66 -0.59 12.99
N ILE A 99 7.96 0.48 12.64
CA ILE A 99 6.66 0.43 11.99
C ILE A 99 6.83 0.80 10.52
N THR A 100 6.26 -0.01 9.64
CA THR A 100 6.36 0.19 8.20
C THR A 100 5.00 0.01 7.54
N GLU A 101 4.74 0.77 6.48
CA GLU A 101 3.50 0.66 5.73
C GLU A 101 3.72 0.81 4.23
N GLY A 102 2.79 0.22 3.47
CA GLY A 102 2.76 0.31 2.01
C GLY A 102 1.86 -0.73 1.38
N ALA A 103 1.33 -0.41 0.20
CA ALA A 103 0.54 -1.36 -0.57
C ALA A 103 1.36 -2.56 -1.08
N ALA A 104 2.69 -2.41 -1.17
CA ALA A 104 3.61 -3.49 -1.55
C ALA A 104 3.68 -4.63 -0.52
N TYR A 105 3.20 -4.44 0.70
CA TYR A 105 3.09 -5.52 1.68
C TYR A 105 1.85 -6.37 1.41
N LEU A 106 1.88 -7.11 0.29
CA LEU A 106 0.83 -8.04 -0.08
C LEU A 106 0.77 -9.21 0.92
N PRO A 107 -0.42 -9.65 1.35
CA PRO A 107 -0.54 -10.75 2.32
C PRO A 107 0.17 -12.03 1.88
N GLU A 108 0.13 -12.37 0.60
CA GLU A 108 0.86 -13.53 0.05
C GLU A 108 2.38 -13.40 0.22
N LEU A 109 2.95 -12.20 0.00
CA LEU A 109 4.39 -11.95 0.16
C LEU A 109 4.79 -11.97 1.63
N MET A 110 3.94 -11.44 2.52
CA MET A 110 4.16 -11.54 3.97
C MET A 110 4.18 -12.98 4.42
N LYS A 111 3.25 -13.81 3.93
CA LYS A 111 3.21 -15.24 4.24
C LYS A 111 4.45 -15.98 3.74
N GLN A 112 4.84 -15.74 2.49
CA GLN A 112 6.05 -16.32 1.89
C GLN A 112 7.31 -15.92 2.65
N SER A 113 7.33 -14.72 3.21
CA SER A 113 8.44 -14.20 4.03
C SER A 113 8.42 -14.67 5.47
N GLY A 114 7.45 -15.52 5.87
CA GLY A 114 7.34 -16.05 7.24
C GLY A 114 6.93 -15.01 8.28
N ILE A 115 6.30 -13.90 7.86
CA ILE A 115 5.84 -12.84 8.78
C ILE A 115 4.63 -13.38 9.57
N PRO A 116 4.68 -13.43 10.92
CA PRO A 116 3.58 -13.96 11.71
C PRO A 116 2.39 -12.98 11.73
N GLY A 117 1.17 -13.52 11.91
CA GLY A 117 -0.06 -12.74 11.94
C GLY A 117 -0.06 -11.59 12.95
N SER A 118 0.61 -11.76 14.08
CA SER A 118 0.77 -10.72 15.10
C SER A 118 1.69 -9.54 14.68
N ARG A 119 2.33 -9.61 13.52
CA ARG A 119 3.24 -8.59 12.99
C ARG A 119 2.74 -7.95 11.69
N TYR A 120 1.62 -8.41 11.17
CA TYR A 120 1.02 -7.87 9.96
C TYR A 120 -0.47 -7.59 10.14
N ILE A 121 -0.90 -6.44 9.68
CA ILE A 121 -2.31 -6.07 9.57
C ILE A 121 -2.53 -5.35 8.25
N SER A 122 -3.69 -5.56 7.64
CA SER A 122 -4.10 -4.85 6.42
C SER A 122 -5.19 -3.85 6.73
N ILE A 123 -5.11 -2.66 6.15
CA ILE A 123 -6.17 -1.64 6.19
C ILE A 123 -6.60 -1.31 4.77
N THR A 124 -7.90 -1.41 4.50
CA THR A 124 -8.48 -1.11 3.19
C THR A 124 -9.66 -0.15 3.36
N PRO A 125 -9.93 0.79 2.43
CA PRO A 125 -11.09 1.67 2.54
C PRO A 125 -12.34 1.02 1.97
N THR A 126 -13.52 1.61 2.27
CA THR A 126 -14.71 1.45 1.43
C THR A 126 -14.59 2.28 0.16
N LYS A 127 -15.39 1.96 -0.87
CA LYS A 127 -15.41 2.71 -2.14
C LYS A 127 -15.73 4.19 -1.92
N GLU A 128 -16.76 4.45 -1.14
CA GLU A 128 -17.26 5.80 -0.86
C GLU A 128 -16.20 6.64 -0.14
N PHE A 129 -15.59 6.07 0.89
CA PHE A 129 -14.51 6.72 1.64
C PHE A 129 -13.33 7.04 0.72
N GLN A 130 -12.89 6.08 -0.09
CA GLN A 130 -11.78 6.25 -1.00
C GLN A 130 -12.03 7.39 -1.99
N ILE A 131 -13.13 7.36 -2.74
CA ILE A 131 -13.45 8.35 -3.77
C ILE A 131 -13.53 9.75 -3.15
N SER A 132 -14.24 9.89 -2.01
CA SER A 132 -14.42 11.19 -1.35
C SER A 132 -13.10 11.81 -0.88
N HIS A 133 -12.13 10.98 -0.49
CA HIS A 133 -10.82 11.44 -0.03
C HIS A 133 -9.85 11.70 -1.17
N TYR A 134 -9.86 10.88 -2.23
CA TYR A 134 -9.00 11.11 -3.38
C TYR A 134 -9.34 12.41 -4.11
N ARG A 135 -10.63 12.72 -4.29
CA ARG A 135 -11.05 13.98 -4.96
C ARG A 135 -10.53 15.25 -4.29
N LYS A 136 -10.11 15.17 -3.04
CA LYS A 136 -9.58 16.31 -2.26
C LYS A 136 -8.06 16.42 -2.31
N ARG A 137 -7.37 15.53 -3.02
CA ARG A 137 -5.90 15.47 -3.03
C ARG A 137 -5.34 16.21 -4.25
N ASP A 138 -4.50 17.20 -4.02
CA ASP A 138 -3.92 18.04 -5.07
C ASP A 138 -3.13 17.25 -6.12
N PHE A 139 -2.45 16.18 -5.72
CA PHE A 139 -1.65 15.37 -6.64
C PHE A 139 -2.49 14.62 -7.68
N VAL A 140 -3.80 14.43 -7.47
CA VAL A 140 -4.66 13.71 -8.43
C VAL A 140 -4.69 14.42 -9.78
N ALA A 141 -4.79 15.74 -9.78
CA ALA A 141 -4.78 16.54 -11.02
C ALA A 141 -3.48 16.35 -11.80
N LEU A 142 -2.33 16.31 -11.10
CA LEU A 142 -1.02 16.08 -11.70
C LEU A 142 -0.86 14.66 -12.24
N THR A 143 -1.34 13.66 -11.47
CA THR A 143 -1.27 12.25 -11.87
C THR A 143 -2.05 11.98 -13.16
N LEU A 144 -3.15 12.70 -13.36
CA LEU A 144 -4.01 12.57 -14.54
C LEU A 144 -3.71 13.60 -15.65
N GLU A 145 -2.61 14.34 -15.51
CA GLU A 145 -2.16 15.23 -16.56
C GLU A 145 -1.76 14.41 -17.79
N GLY A 146 -2.26 14.83 -18.96
CA GLY A 146 -2.04 14.10 -20.21
C GLY A 146 -3.07 13.02 -20.53
N CYS A 147 -4.06 12.77 -19.65
CA CYS A 147 -5.21 11.93 -20.01
C CYS A 147 -6.21 12.69 -20.87
N SER A 148 -6.71 12.05 -21.92
CA SER A 148 -7.72 12.62 -22.83
C SER A 148 -9.07 12.86 -22.15
N ASP A 149 -9.43 11.99 -21.20
CA ASP A 149 -10.61 12.12 -20.33
C ASP A 149 -10.20 11.87 -18.87
N LYS A 150 -9.99 12.96 -18.13
CA LYS A 150 -9.55 12.90 -16.73
C LYS A 150 -10.58 12.31 -15.77
N GLU A 151 -11.87 12.47 -16.05
CA GLU A 151 -12.91 11.88 -15.18
C GLU A 151 -12.97 10.36 -15.37
N THR A 152 -12.96 9.88 -16.60
CA THR A 152 -12.88 8.44 -16.89
C THR A 152 -11.59 7.84 -16.33
N ALA A 153 -10.45 8.50 -16.49
CA ALA A 153 -9.17 8.06 -15.93
C ALA A 153 -9.21 7.99 -14.40
N PHE A 154 -9.81 8.98 -13.74
CA PHE A 154 -10.02 8.98 -12.29
C PHE A 154 -10.90 7.81 -11.84
N LEU A 155 -12.01 7.57 -12.52
CA LEU A 155 -12.92 6.48 -12.18
C LEU A 155 -12.26 5.11 -12.38
N ASN A 156 -11.51 4.93 -13.46
CA ASN A 156 -10.73 3.72 -13.70
C ASN A 156 -9.70 3.49 -12.59
N TRP A 157 -9.01 4.55 -12.16
CA TRP A 157 -8.09 4.49 -11.02
C TRP A 157 -8.80 4.05 -9.74
N MET A 158 -9.94 4.65 -9.42
CA MET A 158 -10.71 4.30 -8.23
C MET A 158 -11.20 2.85 -8.28
N ASP A 159 -11.70 2.40 -9.40
CA ASP A 159 -12.15 1.01 -9.58
C ASP A 159 -10.96 0.03 -9.52
N ARG A 160 -9.78 0.38 -10.05
CA ARG A 160 -8.54 -0.37 -9.86
C ARG A 160 -8.23 -0.58 -8.37
N ASP A 161 -8.23 0.50 -7.56
CA ASP A 161 -7.91 0.45 -6.14
C ASP A 161 -8.95 -0.37 -5.34
N ILE A 162 -10.22 -0.34 -5.77
CA ILE A 162 -11.28 -1.16 -5.17
C ILE A 162 -11.06 -2.65 -5.46
N LEU A 163 -10.67 -2.99 -6.69
CA LEU A 163 -10.32 -4.37 -7.05
C LEU A 163 -9.11 -4.83 -6.24
N PHE A 164 -8.10 -3.97 -6.11
CA PHE A 164 -6.92 -4.22 -5.29
C PHE A 164 -7.31 -4.47 -3.83
N ALA A 165 -8.13 -3.61 -3.23
CA ALA A 165 -8.60 -3.76 -1.86
C ALA A 165 -9.35 -5.08 -1.62
N ARG A 166 -10.19 -5.48 -2.58
CA ARG A 166 -10.93 -6.77 -2.53
C ARG A 166 -9.97 -7.96 -2.53
N GLU A 167 -8.99 -7.94 -3.42
CA GLU A 167 -8.01 -9.02 -3.52
C GLU A 167 -7.13 -9.10 -2.27
N VAL A 168 -6.66 -7.96 -1.74
CA VAL A 168 -5.91 -7.91 -0.48
C VAL A 168 -6.72 -8.53 0.67
N ARG A 169 -8.01 -8.19 0.81
CA ARG A 169 -8.87 -8.81 1.83
C ARG A 169 -9.03 -10.31 1.63
N ARG A 170 -9.22 -10.75 0.37
CA ARG A 170 -9.30 -12.19 0.04
C ARG A 170 -8.01 -12.92 0.43
N GLN A 171 -6.84 -12.34 0.14
CA GLN A 171 -5.56 -12.90 0.53
C GLN A 171 -5.39 -12.92 2.06
N CYS A 172 -5.76 -11.85 2.78
CA CYS A 172 -5.74 -11.83 4.24
C CYS A 172 -6.57 -12.98 4.83
N HIS A 173 -7.78 -13.18 4.32
CA HIS A 173 -8.64 -14.27 4.77
C HIS A 173 -7.99 -15.65 4.50
N LYS A 174 -7.44 -15.85 3.31
CA LYS A 174 -6.77 -17.10 2.93
C LYS A 174 -5.55 -17.38 3.81
N GLU A 175 -4.75 -16.37 4.12
CA GLU A 175 -3.50 -16.53 4.87
C GLU A 175 -3.66 -16.34 6.39
N ASN A 176 -4.89 -16.17 6.88
CA ASN A 176 -5.24 -15.91 8.29
C ASN A 176 -4.59 -14.65 8.87
N TYR A 177 -4.52 -13.58 8.07
CA TYR A 177 -4.13 -12.26 8.51
C TYR A 177 -5.34 -11.38 8.84
N VAL A 178 -5.17 -10.48 9.81
CA VAL A 178 -6.20 -9.50 10.17
C VAL A 178 -6.31 -8.44 9.07
N SER A 179 -7.56 -8.14 8.68
CA SER A 179 -7.86 -7.06 7.74
C SER A 179 -8.95 -6.16 8.33
N VAL A 180 -8.70 -4.86 8.32
CA VAL A 180 -9.61 -3.82 8.80
C VAL A 180 -10.13 -3.02 7.62
N ILE A 181 -11.43 -2.71 7.63
CA ILE A 181 -12.06 -1.82 6.64
C ILE A 181 -12.23 -0.45 7.30
N ASN A 182 -11.63 0.58 6.68
CA ASN A 182 -11.84 1.96 7.06
C ASN A 182 -12.97 2.55 6.20
N ASP A 183 -14.12 2.76 6.81
CA ASP A 183 -15.31 3.36 6.19
C ASP A 183 -15.50 4.85 6.56
N GLY A 184 -14.56 5.39 7.37
CA GLY A 184 -14.62 6.76 7.87
C GLY A 184 -15.43 6.97 9.15
N ASN A 185 -16.10 5.93 9.65
CA ASN A 185 -16.88 6.03 10.91
C ASN A 185 -15.99 5.94 12.15
N MET A 186 -14.79 5.41 12.00
CA MET A 186 -13.79 5.32 13.06
C MET A 186 -12.79 6.48 12.93
N ASP A 187 -12.62 7.25 13.99
CA ASP A 187 -11.55 8.26 14.02
C ASP A 187 -10.16 7.61 13.98
N LEU A 188 -9.15 8.40 13.58
CA LEU A 188 -7.78 7.90 13.40
C LEU A 188 -7.14 7.39 14.70
N ASP A 189 -7.48 7.98 15.86
CA ASP A 189 -6.92 7.53 17.15
C ASP A 189 -7.47 6.17 17.55
N LYS A 190 -8.76 5.91 17.31
CA LYS A 190 -9.37 4.58 17.52
C LYS A 190 -8.79 3.55 16.57
N LEU A 191 -8.64 3.91 15.28
CA LEU A 191 -8.01 3.01 14.30
C LEU A 191 -6.57 2.68 14.70
N ALA A 192 -5.79 3.68 15.12
CA ALA A 192 -4.42 3.48 15.62
C ALA A 192 -4.40 2.63 16.89
N GLY A 193 -5.36 2.82 17.81
CA GLY A 193 -5.53 2.00 19.00
C GLY A 193 -5.80 0.53 18.69
N LEU A 194 -6.66 0.26 17.69
CA LEU A 194 -6.93 -1.09 17.21
C LEU A 194 -5.67 -1.75 16.65
N VAL A 195 -4.91 -1.03 15.83
CA VAL A 195 -3.66 -1.52 15.25
C VAL A 195 -2.60 -1.74 16.33
N ALA A 196 -2.48 -0.83 17.31
CA ALA A 196 -1.58 -0.99 18.46
C ALA A 196 -1.92 -2.24 19.27
N ALA A 197 -3.19 -2.47 19.57
CA ALA A 197 -3.65 -3.66 20.29
C ALA A 197 -3.32 -4.95 19.53
N HIS A 198 -3.54 -4.96 18.20
CA HIS A 198 -3.17 -6.09 17.35
C HIS A 198 -1.67 -6.41 17.41
N PHE A 199 -0.81 -5.40 17.42
CA PHE A 199 0.64 -5.56 17.52
C PHE A 199 1.14 -5.82 18.94
N GLY A 200 0.28 -5.72 19.97
CA GLY A 200 0.66 -5.86 21.37
C GLY A 200 1.53 -4.70 21.87
N LEU A 201 1.40 -3.51 21.27
CA LEU A 201 2.08 -2.29 21.73
C LEU A 201 1.42 -1.76 23.00
N LYS A 202 2.24 -1.46 24.02
CA LYS A 202 1.79 -1.00 25.33
C LYS A 202 2.50 0.30 25.72
#